data_8567f76bfe987bcda3703356edd4b9d9
#
_entry.id   8567f76bfe987bcda3703356edd4b9d9
#
_cell.length_a   1.000
_cell.length_b   1.000
_cell.length_c   1.000
_cell.angle_alpha   90.00
_cell.angle_beta   90.00
_cell.angle_gamma   90.00
#
_symmetry.space_group_name_H-M   'P 1'
#
loop_
_entity.id
_entity.type
_entity.pdbx_description
1 polymer ?
#
loop_
_entity_poly.entity_id
_entity_poly.type
_entity_poly.pdbx_seq_one_letter_code
_entity_poly.pdbx_strand_id
1 'polypeptide(L)'
;MTSEMKCSLTHDLLPAYIEGLTGEGSNAFIAAHLVECEKCRAAYRVMAEQRKGAKNDYGAMLYRLIRRRRRRRIVAAAIIGLIVLALLAVCLAPLPTRVRGSFEALEWRLGDPDVQTRRTVTIDGVYLNYLFKADGFAGTFEIEGHPETELEKTYWDADDEALFQMTYFDPQDGLLRTFGILMIDPRGPEFSVLIMEDDGEGRGWDGGDGLVVSWPAEDRAQALEGFKALAQRCSPHWLGEGKLAE
;
A
#
# COMPACT_ATOMS: atom_id res chain seq x y z
N MET A 1 -29.09 64.25 50.20
CA MET A 1 -28.54 62.90 50.36
C MET A 1 -27.43 62.98 51.38
N THR A 2 -27.53 62.22 52.47
CA THR A 2 -26.48 62.13 53.48
C THR A 2 -25.25 61.36 52.93
N SER A 3 -24.06 61.61 53.52
CA SER A 3 -22.80 60.91 53.10
C SER A 3 -22.93 59.40 53.18
N GLU A 4 -23.62 58.91 54.23
CA GLU A 4 -23.83 57.45 54.42
C GLU A 4 -24.71 56.86 53.33
N MET A 5 -25.76 57.56 52.85
CA MET A 5 -26.62 57.07 51.77
C MET A 5 -25.89 57.04 50.45
N LYS A 6 -24.98 57.97 50.18
CA LYS A 6 -24.12 57.97 49.00
C LYS A 6 -23.16 56.75 49.01
N CYS A 7 -22.55 56.43 50.17
CA CYS A 7 -21.67 55.25 50.29
C CYS A 7 -22.40 53.94 50.08
N SER A 8 -23.59 53.77 50.69
CA SER A 8 -24.39 52.55 50.52
C SER A 8 -24.76 52.32 49.04
N LEU A 9 -25.30 53.37 48.39
CA LEU A 9 -25.70 53.30 46.99
C LEU A 9 -24.48 52.98 46.05
N THR A 10 -23.35 53.66 46.36
CA THR A 10 -22.13 53.38 45.58
C THR A 10 -21.67 51.90 45.75
N HIS A 11 -21.68 51.41 46.97
CA HIS A 11 -21.26 50.06 47.29
C HIS A 11 -22.12 48.99 46.55
N ASP A 12 -23.46 49.22 46.53
CA ASP A 12 -24.39 48.32 45.84
C ASP A 12 -24.21 48.35 44.34
N LEU A 13 -23.81 49.45 43.74
CA LEU A 13 -23.61 49.60 42.31
C LEU A 13 -22.18 49.25 41.85
N LEU A 14 -21.19 49.11 42.75
CA LEU A 14 -19.78 48.78 42.38
C LEU A 14 -19.63 47.56 41.56
N PRO A 15 -20.30 46.41 41.82
CA PRO A 15 -20.19 45.25 41.00
C PRO A 15 -20.60 45.48 39.53
N ALA A 16 -21.79 46.13 39.37
CA ALA A 16 -22.29 46.41 38.00
C ALA A 16 -21.44 47.48 37.29
N TYR A 17 -20.91 48.49 38.04
CA TYR A 17 -19.97 49.46 37.50
C TYR A 17 -18.67 48.84 36.99
N ILE A 18 -18.10 47.96 37.78
CA ILE A 18 -16.88 47.16 37.34
C ILE A 18 -17.18 46.31 36.14
N GLU A 19 -18.39 45.80 35.97
CA GLU A 19 -18.83 45.01 34.82
C GLU A 19 -19.17 45.84 33.58
N GLY A 20 -19.31 47.18 33.75
CA GLY A 20 -19.71 48.08 32.67
C GLY A 20 -21.20 47.98 32.33
N LEU A 21 -22.00 47.54 33.30
CA LEU A 21 -23.46 47.35 33.17
C LEU A 21 -24.29 48.56 33.70
N THR A 22 -23.63 49.60 34.15
CA THR A 22 -24.28 50.83 34.66
C THR A 22 -24.41 51.90 33.56
N GLY A 23 -25.49 52.65 33.55
CA GLY A 23 -25.73 53.78 32.64
C GLY A 23 -24.87 55.01 32.96
N GLU A 24 -24.80 55.97 32.01
CA GLU A 24 -23.92 57.14 32.08
C GLU A 24 -24.10 57.95 33.33
N GLY A 25 -25.36 58.22 33.78
CA GLY A 25 -25.65 59.00 35.01
C GLY A 25 -25.11 58.26 36.25
N SER A 26 -25.28 56.96 36.36
CA SER A 26 -24.77 56.19 37.49
C SER A 26 -23.23 56.09 37.44
N ASN A 27 -22.62 56.00 36.25
CA ASN A 27 -21.17 56.02 36.08
C ASN A 27 -20.58 57.33 36.57
N ALA A 28 -21.16 58.48 36.21
CA ALA A 28 -20.73 59.82 36.67
C ALA A 28 -20.85 59.98 38.20
N PHE A 29 -21.96 59.48 38.76
CA PHE A 29 -22.18 59.55 40.22
C PHE A 29 -21.15 58.72 40.99
N ILE A 30 -20.95 57.47 40.56
CA ILE A 30 -19.98 56.55 41.18
C ILE A 30 -18.56 57.10 41.06
N ALA A 31 -18.15 57.52 39.84
CA ALA A 31 -16.84 58.11 39.61
C ALA A 31 -16.55 59.31 40.51
N ALA A 32 -17.52 60.25 40.64
CA ALA A 32 -17.38 61.39 41.54
C ALA A 32 -17.24 60.97 43.00
N HIS A 33 -18.08 60.02 43.46
CA HIS A 33 -18.02 59.53 44.83
C HIS A 33 -16.73 58.80 45.17
N LEU A 34 -16.16 58.02 44.22
CA LEU A 34 -14.86 57.34 44.36
C LEU A 34 -13.69 58.33 44.52
N VAL A 35 -13.80 59.55 44.02
CA VAL A 35 -12.80 60.58 44.22
C VAL A 35 -12.88 61.13 45.68
N GLU A 36 -14.07 61.26 46.24
CA GLU A 36 -14.32 61.86 47.52
C GLU A 36 -14.23 60.88 48.70
N CYS A 37 -14.56 59.58 48.47
CA CYS A 37 -14.66 58.59 49.54
C CYS A 37 -13.57 57.55 49.49
N GLU A 38 -12.65 57.53 50.43
CA GLU A 38 -11.54 56.58 50.51
C GLU A 38 -12.01 55.13 50.74
N LYS A 39 -13.04 54.90 51.55
CA LYS A 39 -13.62 53.60 51.85
C LYS A 39 -14.19 52.95 50.60
N CYS A 40 -14.96 53.67 49.80
CA CYS A 40 -15.54 53.17 48.56
C CYS A 40 -14.46 52.94 47.50
N ARG A 41 -13.42 53.76 47.46
CA ARG A 41 -12.25 53.60 46.59
C ARG A 41 -11.47 52.32 46.91
N ALA A 42 -11.28 51.99 48.17
CA ALA A 42 -10.60 50.74 48.60
C ALA A 42 -11.43 49.52 48.19
N ALA A 43 -12.78 49.57 48.43
CA ALA A 43 -13.65 48.44 47.97
C ALA A 43 -13.62 48.25 46.46
N TYR A 44 -13.64 49.30 45.66
CA TYR A 44 -13.51 49.26 44.22
C TYR A 44 -12.21 48.60 43.78
N ARG A 45 -11.06 48.94 44.36
CA ARG A 45 -9.76 48.36 44.03
C ARG A 45 -9.75 46.86 44.28
N VAL A 46 -10.21 46.40 45.43
CA VAL A 46 -10.27 44.97 45.78
C VAL A 46 -11.16 44.21 44.80
N MET A 47 -12.37 44.71 44.52
CA MET A 47 -13.27 44.04 43.58
C MET A 47 -12.72 44.01 42.14
N ALA A 48 -12.10 45.11 41.69
CA ALA A 48 -11.51 45.20 40.36
C ALA A 48 -10.31 44.26 40.17
N GLU A 49 -9.47 44.09 41.22
CA GLU A 49 -8.36 43.14 41.21
C GLU A 49 -8.83 41.67 41.20
N GLN A 50 -9.84 41.34 42.01
CA GLN A 50 -10.44 39.99 42.01
C GLN A 50 -10.98 39.62 40.61
N ARG A 51 -11.62 40.58 39.92
CA ARG A 51 -12.11 40.36 38.56
C ARG A 51 -10.97 40.13 37.55
N LYS A 52 -9.86 40.86 37.66
CA LYS A 52 -8.69 40.65 36.80
C LYS A 52 -8.09 39.26 37.00
N GLY A 53 -7.99 38.81 38.25
CA GLY A 53 -7.52 37.46 38.59
C GLY A 53 -8.42 36.37 37.96
N ALA A 54 -9.74 36.48 38.18
CA ALA A 54 -10.70 35.51 37.62
C ALA A 54 -10.67 35.45 36.09
N LYS A 55 -10.59 36.61 35.39
CA LYS A 55 -10.46 36.63 33.92
C LYS A 55 -9.17 35.92 33.41
N ASN A 56 -8.06 36.13 34.11
CA ASN A 56 -6.78 35.49 33.72
C ASN A 56 -6.81 33.98 33.92
N ASP A 57 -7.43 33.49 35.00
CA ASP A 57 -7.57 32.05 35.26
C ASP A 57 -8.48 31.36 34.25
N TYR A 58 -9.60 31.96 33.87
CA TYR A 58 -10.48 31.45 32.83
C TYR A 58 -9.78 31.40 31.47
N GLY A 59 -9.05 32.44 31.11
CA GLY A 59 -8.24 32.47 29.87
C GLY A 59 -7.19 31.41 29.83
N ALA A 60 -6.44 31.21 30.90
CA ALA A 60 -5.41 30.18 31.02
C ALA A 60 -6.00 28.76 30.94
N MET A 61 -7.15 28.54 31.59
CA MET A 61 -7.86 27.26 31.57
C MET A 61 -8.36 26.91 30.15
N LEU A 62 -9.04 27.88 29.49
CA LEU A 62 -9.51 27.72 28.11
C LEU A 62 -8.34 27.43 27.13
N TYR A 63 -7.25 28.16 27.25
CA TYR A 63 -6.06 27.94 26.42
C TYR A 63 -5.48 26.54 26.60
N ARG A 64 -5.41 26.02 27.83
CA ARG A 64 -4.95 24.64 28.13
C ARG A 64 -5.88 23.62 27.50
N LEU A 65 -7.20 23.81 27.57
CA LEU A 65 -8.18 22.90 26.97
C LEU A 65 -8.09 22.87 25.42
N ILE A 66 -8.00 24.06 24.80
CA ILE A 66 -7.88 24.18 23.34
C ILE A 66 -6.56 23.52 22.86
N ARG A 67 -5.45 23.81 23.54
CA ARG A 67 -4.14 23.25 23.25
C ARG A 67 -4.14 21.72 23.39
N ARG A 68 -4.78 21.16 24.43
CA ARG A 68 -4.92 19.73 24.66
C ARG A 68 -5.76 19.06 23.56
N ARG A 69 -6.89 19.69 23.14
CA ARG A 69 -7.70 19.20 22.02
C ARG A 69 -6.95 19.24 20.70
N ARG A 70 -6.24 20.32 20.40
CA ARG A 70 -5.44 20.46 19.19
C ARG A 70 -4.33 19.39 19.14
N ARG A 71 -3.61 19.19 20.26
CA ARG A 71 -2.57 18.16 20.36
C ARG A 71 -3.12 16.75 20.14
N ARG A 72 -4.28 16.43 20.72
CA ARG A 72 -4.95 15.13 20.50
C ARG A 72 -5.34 14.92 19.04
N ARG A 73 -5.84 15.95 18.35
CA ARG A 73 -6.19 15.88 16.92
C ARG A 73 -4.95 15.67 16.05
N ILE A 74 -3.85 16.35 16.35
CA ILE A 74 -2.58 16.17 15.62
C ILE A 74 -2.04 14.75 15.82
N VAL A 75 -2.03 14.24 17.06
CA VAL A 75 -1.60 12.86 17.35
C VAL A 75 -2.50 11.84 16.65
N ALA A 76 -3.81 12.02 16.70
CA ALA A 76 -4.75 11.14 16.01
C ALA A 76 -4.53 11.15 14.48
N ALA A 77 -4.36 12.35 13.89
CA ALA A 77 -4.06 12.47 12.46
C ALA A 77 -2.72 11.81 12.09
N ALA A 78 -1.69 11.95 12.93
CA ALA A 78 -0.41 11.28 12.72
C ALA A 78 -0.52 9.74 12.79
N ILE A 79 -1.30 9.22 13.74
CA ILE A 79 -1.55 7.77 13.86
C ILE A 79 -2.30 7.26 12.64
N ILE A 80 -3.36 7.96 12.20
CA ILE A 80 -4.12 7.59 11.00
C ILE A 80 -3.20 7.62 9.77
N GLY A 81 -2.38 8.66 9.62
CA GLY A 81 -1.40 8.75 8.54
C GLY A 81 -0.40 7.60 8.52
N LEU A 82 0.10 7.19 9.70
CA LEU A 82 0.98 6.03 9.84
C LEU A 82 0.28 4.72 9.45
N ILE A 83 -0.98 4.53 9.87
CA ILE A 83 -1.77 3.34 9.52
C ILE A 83 -1.99 3.29 7.99
N VAL A 84 -2.38 4.41 7.37
CA VAL A 84 -2.55 4.48 5.92
C VAL A 84 -1.25 4.17 5.18
N LEU A 85 -0.12 4.73 5.64
CA LEU A 85 1.18 4.46 5.05
C LEU A 85 1.58 2.98 5.18
N ALA A 86 1.33 2.37 6.34
CA ALA A 86 1.59 0.95 6.57
C ALA A 86 0.72 0.05 5.67
N LEU A 87 -0.57 0.38 5.51
CA LEU A 87 -1.48 -0.32 4.61
C LEU A 87 -1.02 -0.20 3.15
N LEU A 88 -0.62 1.00 2.71
CA LEU A 88 -0.07 1.21 1.37
C LEU A 88 1.22 0.40 1.16
N ALA A 89 2.11 0.37 2.14
CA ALA A 89 3.33 -0.44 2.06
C ALA A 89 3.02 -1.93 1.92
N VAL A 90 2.05 -2.46 2.67
CA VAL A 90 1.60 -3.86 2.54
C VAL A 90 0.96 -4.13 1.18
N CYS A 91 0.15 -3.19 0.66
CA CYS A 91 -0.49 -3.34 -0.65
C CYS A 91 0.51 -3.30 -1.82
N LEU A 92 1.61 -2.58 -1.68
CA LEU A 92 2.64 -2.43 -2.73
C LEU A 92 3.77 -3.45 -2.60
N ALA A 93 3.93 -4.08 -1.43
CA ALA A 93 4.97 -5.09 -1.22
C ALA A 93 4.58 -6.41 -1.89
N PRO A 94 5.52 -7.10 -2.57
CA PRO A 94 5.27 -8.44 -3.06
C PRO A 94 5.13 -9.42 -1.90
N LEU A 95 4.28 -10.43 -2.10
CA LEU A 95 4.22 -11.62 -1.25
C LEU A 95 5.17 -12.66 -1.84
N PRO A 96 6.40 -12.81 -1.31
CA PRO A 96 7.38 -13.71 -1.87
C PRO A 96 7.04 -15.16 -1.53
N THR A 97 6.98 -16.01 -2.55
CA THR A 97 6.86 -17.48 -2.41
C THR A 97 8.12 -18.12 -2.97
N ARG A 98 8.87 -18.83 -2.15
CA ARG A 98 10.10 -19.49 -2.58
C ARG A 98 9.75 -20.77 -3.35
N VAL A 99 10.28 -20.88 -4.58
CA VAL A 99 10.18 -22.06 -5.41
C VAL A 99 11.58 -22.61 -5.61
N ARG A 100 11.82 -23.81 -5.09
CA ARG A 100 13.12 -24.46 -5.19
C ARG A 100 12.95 -25.97 -5.29
N GLY A 101 13.62 -26.55 -6.27
CA GLY A 101 13.62 -28.00 -6.45
C GLY A 101 14.26 -28.42 -7.77
N SER A 102 14.41 -29.73 -7.91
CA SER A 102 14.74 -30.39 -9.17
C SER A 102 13.57 -31.32 -9.50
N PHE A 103 13.06 -31.21 -10.71
CA PHE A 103 11.81 -31.82 -11.15
C PHE A 103 12.04 -32.61 -12.41
N GLU A 104 11.56 -33.86 -12.45
CA GLU A 104 11.53 -34.68 -13.65
C GLU A 104 10.34 -34.29 -14.53
N ALA A 105 10.54 -33.32 -15.40
CA ALA A 105 9.51 -32.79 -16.30
C ALA A 105 9.44 -33.60 -17.61
N LEU A 106 8.31 -33.53 -18.28
CA LEU A 106 8.12 -34.10 -19.61
C LEU A 106 8.21 -33.03 -20.68
N GLU A 107 9.20 -33.17 -21.58
CA GLU A 107 9.25 -32.40 -22.83
C GLU A 107 8.45 -33.18 -23.88
N TRP A 108 7.50 -32.52 -24.52
CA TRP A 108 6.56 -33.15 -25.43
C TRP A 108 6.10 -32.15 -26.50
N ARG A 109 5.62 -32.67 -27.63
CA ARG A 109 5.16 -31.87 -28.77
C ARG A 109 3.64 -31.99 -28.93
N LEU A 110 2.98 -30.89 -29.26
CA LEU A 110 1.52 -30.88 -29.44
C LEU A 110 1.09 -31.71 -30.65
N GLY A 111 1.71 -31.50 -31.80
CA GLY A 111 1.33 -32.15 -33.06
C GLY A 111 1.89 -33.54 -33.23
N ASP A 112 2.94 -33.92 -32.47
CA ASP A 112 3.61 -35.23 -32.63
C ASP A 112 3.58 -36.03 -31.31
N PRO A 113 2.75 -37.09 -31.21
CA PRO A 113 2.65 -37.90 -30.00
C PRO A 113 3.90 -38.75 -29.71
N ASP A 114 4.77 -38.97 -30.67
CA ASP A 114 5.97 -39.78 -30.50
C ASP A 114 7.13 -38.98 -29.88
N VAL A 115 7.05 -37.65 -29.89
CA VAL A 115 8.03 -36.75 -29.28
C VAL A 115 7.75 -36.60 -27.80
N GLN A 116 8.40 -37.43 -27.00
CA GLN A 116 8.34 -37.37 -25.53
C GLN A 116 9.73 -37.67 -24.95
N THR A 117 10.26 -36.73 -24.17
CA THR A 117 11.58 -36.84 -23.53
C THR A 117 11.52 -36.37 -22.08
N ARG A 118 12.06 -37.13 -21.16
CA ARG A 118 12.23 -36.70 -19.78
C ARG A 118 13.37 -35.69 -19.68
N ARG A 119 13.14 -34.61 -18.99
CA ARG A 119 14.11 -33.54 -18.73
C ARG A 119 14.14 -33.20 -17.25
N THR A 120 15.34 -33.02 -16.72
CA THR A 120 15.50 -32.47 -15.39
C THR A 120 15.36 -30.94 -15.44
N VAL A 121 14.42 -30.39 -14.67
CA VAL A 121 14.24 -28.93 -14.53
C VAL A 121 14.65 -28.54 -13.13
N THR A 122 15.64 -27.65 -13.01
CA THR A 122 16.11 -27.14 -11.73
C THR A 122 15.67 -25.70 -11.55
N ILE A 123 14.95 -25.43 -10.46
CA ILE A 123 14.44 -24.10 -10.12
C ILE A 123 15.02 -23.68 -8.78
N ASP A 124 15.62 -22.51 -8.69
CA ASP A 124 15.96 -21.83 -7.41
C ASP A 124 15.60 -20.35 -7.51
N GLY A 125 14.38 -20.02 -7.10
CA GLY A 125 13.86 -18.67 -7.25
C GLY A 125 12.81 -18.29 -6.24
N VAL A 126 12.31 -17.07 -6.42
CA VAL A 126 11.23 -16.48 -5.63
C VAL A 126 10.18 -15.96 -6.59
N TYR A 127 8.99 -16.47 -6.46
CA TYR A 127 7.80 -15.92 -7.10
C TYR A 127 7.33 -14.73 -6.27
N LEU A 128 7.13 -13.58 -6.91
CA LEU A 128 6.72 -12.33 -6.31
C LEU A 128 5.27 -12.04 -6.70
N ASN A 129 4.34 -12.37 -5.80
CA ASN A 129 2.92 -12.11 -6.02
C ASN A 129 2.60 -10.69 -5.55
N TYR A 130 2.01 -9.88 -6.41
CA TYR A 130 1.60 -8.50 -6.15
C TYR A 130 0.08 -8.39 -6.17
N LEU A 131 -0.50 -7.57 -5.28
CA LEU A 131 -1.94 -7.33 -5.23
C LEU A 131 -2.45 -6.40 -6.35
N PHE A 132 -1.59 -5.51 -6.86
CA PHE A 132 -2.00 -4.43 -7.77
C PHE A 132 -1.03 -4.18 -8.93
N LYS A 133 -0.14 -5.08 -9.16
CA LYS A 133 0.79 -5.03 -10.28
C LYS A 133 1.02 -6.46 -10.78
N ALA A 134 1.55 -6.63 -11.98
CA ALA A 134 1.93 -7.92 -12.52
C ALA A 134 2.90 -8.65 -11.58
N ASP A 135 2.76 -9.97 -11.51
CA ASP A 135 3.62 -10.85 -10.71
C ASP A 135 5.04 -10.88 -11.27
N GLY A 136 6.00 -11.32 -10.48
CA GLY A 136 7.39 -11.44 -10.89
C GLY A 136 7.99 -12.77 -10.49
N PHE A 137 8.99 -13.21 -11.20
CA PHE A 137 9.85 -14.34 -10.83
C PHE A 137 11.31 -13.89 -10.84
N ALA A 138 12.03 -14.18 -9.75
CA ALA A 138 13.44 -13.84 -9.61
C ALA A 138 14.23 -15.09 -9.21
N GLY A 139 15.15 -15.54 -10.05
CA GLY A 139 15.92 -16.73 -9.74
C GLY A 139 16.54 -17.38 -10.97
N THR A 140 16.86 -18.68 -10.86
CA THR A 140 17.33 -19.53 -11.96
C THR A 140 16.26 -20.55 -12.32
N PHE A 141 16.14 -20.84 -13.60
CA PHE A 141 15.25 -21.85 -14.15
C PHE A 141 15.99 -22.57 -15.27
N GLU A 142 16.54 -23.72 -14.97
CA GLU A 142 17.43 -24.48 -15.87
C GLU A 142 16.71 -25.72 -16.37
N ILE A 143 16.75 -25.97 -17.70
CA ILE A 143 16.15 -27.13 -18.33
C ILE A 143 17.27 -27.93 -18.97
N GLU A 144 17.45 -29.20 -18.58
CA GLU A 144 18.42 -30.09 -19.14
C GLU A 144 18.26 -30.24 -20.67
N GLY A 145 19.37 -30.05 -21.39
CA GLY A 145 19.37 -30.08 -22.86
C GLY A 145 19.07 -28.77 -23.54
N HIS A 146 18.79 -27.70 -22.76
CA HIS A 146 18.56 -26.34 -23.24
C HIS A 146 19.56 -25.37 -22.60
N PRO A 147 20.81 -25.28 -23.16
CA PRO A 147 21.88 -24.45 -22.57
C PRO A 147 21.52 -22.94 -22.49
N GLU A 148 20.56 -22.50 -23.28
CA GLU A 148 20.03 -21.11 -23.21
C GLU A 148 19.39 -20.81 -21.88
N THR A 149 18.99 -21.83 -21.11
CA THR A 149 18.39 -21.67 -19.77
C THR A 149 19.41 -21.72 -18.63
N GLU A 150 20.68 -22.14 -18.91
CA GLU A 150 21.79 -22.18 -17.94
C GLU A 150 22.34 -20.79 -17.65
N LEU A 151 21.47 -19.80 -17.43
CA LEU A 151 21.84 -18.42 -17.30
C LEU A 151 21.90 -17.98 -15.84
N GLU A 152 22.67 -16.91 -15.59
CA GLU A 152 22.70 -16.22 -14.31
C GLU A 152 21.29 -15.86 -13.82
N LYS A 153 21.16 -15.59 -12.53
CA LYS A 153 19.90 -15.18 -11.90
C LYS A 153 19.23 -14.08 -12.71
N THR A 154 18.06 -14.37 -13.21
CA THR A 154 17.24 -13.45 -13.99
C THR A 154 16.03 -13.00 -13.21
N TYR A 155 15.52 -11.83 -13.57
CA TYR A 155 14.25 -11.31 -13.09
C TYR A 155 13.32 -11.19 -14.28
N TRP A 156 12.17 -11.85 -14.20
CA TRP A 156 11.11 -11.74 -15.19
C TRP A 156 9.86 -11.15 -14.54
N ASP A 157 9.31 -10.12 -15.14
CA ASP A 157 7.97 -9.65 -14.85
C ASP A 157 6.99 -10.49 -15.68
N ALA A 158 5.87 -10.90 -15.08
CA ALA A 158 4.77 -11.45 -15.82
C ALA A 158 4.14 -10.35 -16.70
N ASP A 159 3.55 -10.76 -17.80
CA ASP A 159 2.60 -9.91 -18.50
C ASP A 159 1.27 -9.79 -17.72
N ASP A 160 0.28 -9.11 -18.32
CA ASP A 160 -1.04 -8.94 -17.70
C ASP A 160 -1.78 -10.28 -17.46
N GLU A 161 -1.29 -11.37 -18.09
CA GLU A 161 -1.83 -12.71 -18.04
C GLU A 161 -1.01 -13.68 -17.19
N ALA A 162 -0.08 -13.20 -16.33
CA ALA A 162 0.82 -14.00 -15.52
C ALA A 162 1.70 -14.99 -16.33
N LEU A 163 2.09 -14.58 -17.52
CA LEU A 163 3.02 -15.29 -18.40
C LEU A 163 4.41 -14.67 -18.30
N PHE A 164 5.43 -15.47 -18.01
CA PHE A 164 6.79 -14.98 -17.86
C PHE A 164 7.57 -15.25 -19.15
N GLN A 165 7.97 -14.19 -19.82
CA GLN A 165 8.83 -14.29 -20.98
C GLN A 165 10.27 -14.60 -20.57
N MET A 166 10.73 -15.83 -20.84
CA MET A 166 12.10 -16.27 -20.59
C MET A 166 13.01 -15.76 -21.70
N THR A 167 13.93 -14.88 -21.35
CA THR A 167 14.87 -14.26 -22.31
C THR A 167 16.31 -14.61 -21.97
N TYR A 168 17.16 -14.71 -22.99
CA TYR A 168 18.59 -14.95 -22.87
C TYR A 168 19.39 -14.06 -23.84
N PHE A 169 20.66 -13.83 -23.53
CA PHE A 169 21.57 -13.19 -24.46
C PHE A 169 22.23 -14.25 -25.34
N ASP A 170 22.06 -14.12 -26.66
CA ASP A 170 22.76 -14.98 -27.60
C ASP A 170 24.25 -14.62 -27.58
N PRO A 171 25.15 -15.57 -27.23
CA PRO A 171 26.58 -15.29 -27.15
C PRO A 171 27.23 -15.03 -28.51
N GLN A 172 26.56 -15.35 -29.62
CA GLN A 172 27.09 -15.17 -30.96
C GLN A 172 26.96 -13.71 -31.44
N ASP A 173 25.84 -13.06 -31.16
CA ASP A 173 25.57 -11.70 -31.63
C ASP A 173 25.30 -10.71 -30.50
N GLY A 174 25.18 -11.18 -29.25
CA GLY A 174 24.90 -10.38 -28.08
C GLY A 174 23.47 -9.81 -28.04
N LEU A 175 22.55 -10.33 -28.84
CA LEU A 175 21.17 -9.89 -28.86
C LEU A 175 20.34 -10.64 -27.81
N LEU A 176 19.35 -9.92 -27.25
CA LEU A 176 18.37 -10.51 -26.35
C LEU A 176 17.35 -11.30 -27.18
N ARG A 177 17.23 -12.59 -26.90
CA ARG A 177 16.29 -13.49 -27.57
C ARG A 177 15.32 -14.10 -26.58
N THR A 178 14.11 -14.43 -27.02
CA THR A 178 13.13 -15.16 -26.22
C THR A 178 13.39 -16.66 -26.36
N PHE A 179 13.64 -17.33 -25.24
CA PHE A 179 13.73 -18.77 -25.16
C PHE A 179 12.33 -19.40 -25.20
N GLY A 180 11.43 -18.87 -24.37
CA GLY A 180 10.10 -19.43 -24.22
C GLY A 180 9.20 -18.58 -23.31
N ILE A 181 8.02 -19.13 -23.05
CA ILE A 181 7.04 -18.56 -22.11
C ILE A 181 6.85 -19.55 -20.97
N LEU A 182 7.16 -19.12 -19.76
CA LEU A 182 6.95 -19.88 -18.53
C LEU A 182 5.60 -19.52 -17.92
N MET A 183 4.79 -20.54 -17.66
CA MET A 183 3.64 -20.53 -16.78
C MET A 183 4.00 -21.29 -15.51
N ILE A 184 3.79 -20.71 -14.34
CA ILE A 184 4.09 -21.35 -13.06
C ILE A 184 3.02 -21.02 -12.02
N ASP A 185 2.53 -22.03 -11.30
CA ASP A 185 1.63 -21.83 -10.15
C ASP A 185 2.44 -21.73 -8.86
N PRO A 186 2.44 -20.59 -8.17
CA PRO A 186 3.19 -20.41 -6.92
C PRO A 186 2.62 -21.21 -5.73
N ARG A 187 1.42 -21.74 -5.86
CA ARG A 187 0.74 -22.52 -4.81
C ARG A 187 1.17 -23.97 -4.75
N GLY A 188 1.61 -24.48 -5.89
CA GLY A 188 2.26 -25.77 -6.04
C GLY A 188 3.33 -25.61 -7.11
N PRO A 189 4.39 -26.40 -7.13
CA PRO A 189 5.47 -26.22 -8.12
C PRO A 189 5.07 -26.65 -9.54
N GLU A 190 3.78 -26.55 -9.90
CA GLU A 190 3.30 -26.83 -11.26
C GLU A 190 3.80 -25.78 -12.22
N PHE A 191 4.38 -26.21 -13.34
CA PHE A 191 4.84 -25.31 -14.39
C PHE A 191 4.71 -25.92 -15.79
N SER A 192 4.63 -25.05 -16.79
CA SER A 192 4.79 -25.39 -18.20
C SER A 192 5.59 -24.31 -18.91
N VAL A 193 6.53 -24.71 -19.75
CA VAL A 193 7.35 -23.84 -20.58
C VAL A 193 7.06 -24.12 -22.05
N LEU A 194 6.57 -23.09 -22.76
CA LEU A 194 6.43 -23.13 -24.20
C LEU A 194 7.76 -22.71 -24.81
N ILE A 195 8.39 -23.58 -25.54
CA ILE A 195 9.72 -23.33 -26.15
C ILE A 195 9.54 -22.66 -27.51
N MET A 196 10.12 -21.49 -27.69
CA MET A 196 10.13 -20.80 -28.98
C MET A 196 11.12 -21.47 -29.93
N GLU A 197 10.63 -21.93 -31.06
CA GLU A 197 11.45 -22.56 -32.14
C GLU A 197 11.64 -21.56 -33.28
N ASP A 198 12.72 -21.72 -34.04
CA ASP A 198 13.01 -20.92 -35.24
C ASP A 198 12.34 -21.62 -36.44
N ASP A 199 11.40 -20.93 -37.07
CA ASP A 199 10.68 -21.40 -38.27
C ASP A 199 11.24 -20.86 -39.58
N GLY A 200 12.37 -20.12 -39.50
CA GLY A 200 13.03 -19.49 -40.65
C GLY A 200 12.48 -18.10 -41.02
N GLU A 201 11.34 -17.70 -40.46
CA GLU A 201 10.78 -16.34 -40.55
C GLU A 201 10.95 -15.58 -39.22
N GLY A 202 11.26 -16.32 -38.13
CA GLY A 202 11.46 -15.78 -36.77
C GLY A 202 11.47 -16.86 -35.72
N ARG A 203 11.36 -16.47 -34.46
CA ARG A 203 11.14 -17.41 -33.35
C ARG A 203 9.71 -17.27 -32.85
N GLY A 204 9.01 -18.38 -32.82
CA GLY A 204 7.62 -18.43 -32.38
C GLY A 204 7.30 -19.78 -31.73
N TRP A 205 6.11 -19.86 -31.16
CA TRP A 205 5.54 -21.09 -30.66
C TRP A 205 4.27 -21.40 -31.46
N ASP A 206 4.21 -22.61 -32.04
CA ASP A 206 3.07 -23.05 -32.82
C ASP A 206 2.01 -23.71 -31.94
N GLY A 207 0.79 -23.18 -31.94
CA GLY A 207 -0.35 -23.74 -31.19
C GLY A 207 -0.80 -25.14 -31.70
N GLY A 208 -0.39 -25.55 -32.92
CA GLY A 208 -0.69 -26.88 -33.48
C GLY A 208 0.40 -27.90 -33.27
N ASP A 209 1.67 -27.47 -33.24
CA ASP A 209 2.84 -28.39 -33.18
C ASP A 209 3.95 -27.94 -32.20
N GLY A 210 3.68 -26.96 -31.35
CA GLY A 210 4.70 -26.38 -30.46
C GLY A 210 5.25 -27.34 -29.42
N LEU A 211 6.54 -27.13 -29.08
CA LEU A 211 7.26 -27.88 -28.06
C LEU A 211 6.95 -27.31 -26.67
N VAL A 212 6.66 -28.18 -25.70
CA VAL A 212 6.31 -27.82 -24.33
C VAL A 212 7.05 -28.67 -23.31
N VAL A 213 7.52 -28.10 -22.24
CA VAL A 213 8.05 -28.81 -21.05
C VAL A 213 7.07 -28.63 -19.91
N SER A 214 6.51 -29.72 -19.39
CA SER A 214 5.46 -29.66 -18.35
C SER A 214 5.80 -30.49 -17.11
N TRP A 215 5.45 -29.98 -15.93
CA TRP A 215 5.51 -30.74 -14.69
C TRP A 215 4.33 -30.34 -13.79
N PRO A 216 3.68 -31.29 -13.09
CA PRO A 216 3.93 -32.73 -13.08
C PRO A 216 3.30 -33.41 -14.29
N ALA A 217 4.04 -34.38 -14.89
CA ALA A 217 3.49 -35.22 -15.93
C ALA A 217 4.27 -36.53 -16.02
N GLU A 218 3.57 -37.67 -16.07
CA GLU A 218 4.15 -38.97 -16.30
C GLU A 218 4.11 -39.35 -17.77
N ASP A 219 3.11 -38.91 -18.49
CA ASP A 219 2.89 -39.12 -19.92
C ASP A 219 2.32 -37.85 -20.59
N ARG A 220 2.20 -37.93 -21.93
CA ARG A 220 1.68 -36.82 -22.75
C ARG A 220 0.24 -36.43 -22.41
N ALA A 221 -0.61 -37.40 -22.05
CA ALA A 221 -2.01 -37.13 -21.75
C ALA A 221 -2.13 -36.26 -20.48
N GLN A 222 -1.38 -36.64 -19.44
CA GLN A 222 -1.30 -35.86 -18.21
C GLN A 222 -0.64 -34.48 -18.46
N ALA A 223 0.44 -34.44 -19.28
CA ALA A 223 1.09 -33.18 -19.64
C ALA A 223 0.14 -32.21 -20.33
N LEU A 224 -0.66 -32.69 -21.28
CA LEU A 224 -1.65 -31.87 -22.00
C LEU A 224 -2.77 -31.39 -21.08
N GLU A 225 -3.29 -32.26 -20.20
CA GLU A 225 -4.32 -31.90 -19.24
C GLU A 225 -3.79 -30.85 -18.25
N GLY A 226 -2.61 -31.08 -17.65
CA GLY A 226 -1.95 -30.16 -16.74
C GLY A 226 -1.64 -28.81 -17.40
N PHE A 227 -1.14 -28.83 -18.63
CA PHE A 227 -0.89 -27.63 -19.42
C PHE A 227 -2.15 -26.81 -19.66
N LYS A 228 -3.27 -27.47 -20.12
CA LYS A 228 -4.56 -26.79 -20.32
C LYS A 228 -5.08 -26.19 -19.01
N ALA A 229 -5.01 -26.93 -17.91
CA ALA A 229 -5.46 -26.47 -16.60
C ALA A 229 -4.62 -25.27 -16.08
N LEU A 230 -3.31 -25.31 -16.27
CA LEU A 230 -2.40 -24.24 -15.88
C LEU A 230 -2.61 -22.99 -16.76
N ALA A 231 -2.71 -23.16 -18.07
CA ALA A 231 -2.99 -22.08 -19.00
C ALA A 231 -4.32 -21.38 -18.68
N GLN A 232 -5.36 -22.14 -18.34
CA GLN A 232 -6.64 -21.55 -17.92
C GLN A 232 -6.54 -20.72 -16.63
N ARG A 233 -5.62 -21.05 -15.72
CA ARG A 233 -5.38 -20.31 -14.48
C ARG A 233 -4.53 -19.05 -14.70
N CYS A 234 -3.49 -19.17 -15.53
CA CYS A 234 -2.53 -18.09 -15.78
C CYS A 234 -3.03 -17.12 -16.86
N SER A 235 -3.67 -17.61 -17.91
CA SER A 235 -4.13 -16.83 -19.06
C SER A 235 -5.43 -17.41 -19.64
N PRO A 236 -6.58 -17.11 -19.02
CA PRO A 236 -7.87 -17.65 -19.46
C PRO A 236 -8.25 -17.22 -20.89
N HIS A 237 -7.74 -16.09 -21.39
CA HIS A 237 -8.01 -15.60 -22.76
C HIS A 237 -7.21 -16.34 -23.82
N TRP A 238 -6.03 -16.87 -23.47
CA TRP A 238 -5.14 -17.53 -24.43
C TRP A 238 -5.72 -18.82 -25.01
N LEU A 239 -6.45 -19.60 -24.19
CA LEU A 239 -7.14 -20.82 -24.63
C LEU A 239 -8.42 -20.53 -25.44
N GLY A 240 -9.04 -19.36 -25.27
CA GLY A 240 -10.28 -18.98 -25.95
C GLY A 240 -10.08 -18.57 -27.42
N GLU A 241 -8.86 -18.30 -27.86
CA GLU A 241 -8.57 -17.88 -29.24
C GLU A 241 -8.32 -19.03 -30.22
N GLY A 242 -8.59 -20.29 -29.82
CA GLY A 242 -8.44 -21.45 -30.72
C GLY A 242 -6.98 -21.79 -31.06
N LYS A 243 -6.04 -21.30 -30.27
CA LYS A 243 -4.59 -21.53 -30.49
C LYS A 243 -4.11 -22.94 -30.12
N LEU A 244 -4.95 -23.72 -29.47
CA LEU A 244 -4.69 -25.17 -29.25
C LEU A 244 -5.63 -25.93 -30.18
N ALA A 245 -5.06 -26.60 -31.17
CA ALA A 245 -5.81 -27.56 -31.99
C ALA A 245 -6.40 -28.65 -31.10
N GLU A 246 -7.66 -29.03 -31.34
CA GLU A 246 -8.36 -30.10 -30.64
C GLU A 246 -7.66 -31.47 -30.86
#